data_c4c916d9a6b57ea65c9dc8a707a14d1d
#
_entry.id   c4c916d9a6b57ea65c9dc8a707a14d1d
#
_cell.length_a   1.000
_cell.length_b   1.000
_cell.length_c   1.000
_cell.angle_alpha   90.00
_cell.angle_beta   90.00
_cell.angle_gamma   90.00
#
_symmetry.space_group_name_H-M   'P 1'
#
loop_
_entity.id
_entity.type
_entity.pdbx_description
1 polymer ?
#
loop_
_entity_poly.entity_id
_entity_poly.type
_entity_poly.pdbx_seq_one_letter_code
_entity_poly.pdbx_strand_id
1 'polypeptide(L)'
;ELFLIYTELAKEISNMPVSYTGLIDEERQYMLCNVGLSKDRPDSAPRERTFCQFALNSTDPIIIEDCSKDERLKNHPAVTGDPFVRFYGGFPLVTQAGLILGTLCVVDYELGKKLDENQTKLIQKLAARLAHQLETQGDQREITASRAIDMLQVVVKHNPNFTIKDTINFLSVIEGRPIDETAKQVLIENELLDEEGVMTKKARGFQSDLDLDQGIFKRISISKEQAQTNLDNMLSELEDI
;
A
#
# COMPACT_ATOMS: atom_id res chain seq x y z
N GLU A 1 0.41 8.76 0.04
CA GLU A 1 0.78 9.36 -1.28
C GLU A 1 1.18 8.31 -2.32
N LEU A 2 1.97 7.27 -1.93
CA LEU A 2 2.52 6.29 -2.88
C LEU A 2 1.45 5.52 -3.69
N PHE A 3 0.29 5.21 -3.10
CA PHE A 3 -0.77 4.46 -3.77
C PHE A 3 -1.81 5.35 -4.46
N LEU A 4 -1.80 6.65 -4.18
CA LEU A 4 -2.76 7.60 -4.74
C LEU A 4 -2.67 7.66 -6.26
N ILE A 5 -1.47 7.56 -6.81
CA ILE A 5 -1.23 7.61 -8.25
C ILE A 5 -2.05 6.57 -9.02
N TYR A 6 -2.21 5.35 -8.50
CA TYR A 6 -3.02 4.32 -9.14
C TYR A 6 -4.50 4.69 -9.20
N THR A 7 -4.99 5.33 -8.13
CA THR A 7 -6.37 5.81 -8.04
C THR A 7 -6.61 6.99 -8.97
N GLU A 8 -5.65 7.92 -9.07
CA GLU A 8 -5.70 9.04 -10.00
C GLU A 8 -5.70 8.56 -11.46
N LEU A 9 -4.78 7.65 -11.82
CA LEU A 9 -4.71 7.09 -13.17
C LEU A 9 -6.00 6.32 -13.53
N ALA A 10 -6.57 5.54 -12.61
CA ALA A 10 -7.82 4.83 -12.87
C ALA A 10 -8.97 5.81 -13.14
N LYS A 11 -9.03 6.93 -12.43
CA LYS A 11 -9.99 8.03 -12.68
C LYS A 11 -9.79 8.63 -14.06
N GLU A 12 -8.56 8.97 -14.44
CA GLU A 12 -8.24 9.55 -15.74
C GLU A 12 -8.56 8.60 -16.90
N ILE A 13 -8.12 7.32 -16.80
CA ILE A 13 -8.38 6.30 -17.82
C ILE A 13 -9.89 6.09 -18.02
N SER A 14 -10.66 6.01 -16.93
CA SER A 14 -12.11 5.79 -16.99
C SER A 14 -12.90 7.01 -17.43
N ASN A 15 -12.32 8.21 -17.30
CA ASN A 15 -13.01 9.50 -17.44
C ASN A 15 -14.26 9.59 -16.53
N MET A 16 -14.17 9.07 -15.32
CA MET A 16 -15.25 9.07 -14.32
C MET A 16 -14.94 10.03 -13.18
N PRO A 17 -15.96 10.59 -12.50
CA PRO A 17 -15.75 11.61 -11.47
C PRO A 17 -15.06 11.07 -10.22
N VAL A 18 -15.18 9.76 -9.95
CA VAL A 18 -14.69 9.15 -8.72
C VAL A 18 -13.86 7.90 -9.00
N SER A 19 -12.74 7.80 -8.31
CA SER A 19 -11.97 6.56 -8.18
C SER A 19 -11.51 6.39 -6.72
N TYR A 20 -11.42 5.16 -6.26
CA TYR A 20 -10.89 4.85 -4.93
C TYR A 20 -10.29 3.46 -4.86
N THR A 21 -9.38 3.28 -3.91
CA THR A 21 -8.82 1.98 -3.55
C THR A 21 -9.28 1.60 -2.15
N GLY A 22 -9.94 0.46 -2.02
CA GLY A 22 -10.37 -0.12 -0.76
C GLY A 22 -9.68 -1.44 -0.48
N LEU A 23 -9.16 -1.62 0.75
CA LEU A 23 -8.70 -2.90 1.27
C LEU A 23 -9.82 -3.54 2.08
N ILE A 24 -9.95 -4.86 2.02
CA ILE A 24 -11.09 -5.56 2.60
C ILE A 24 -10.58 -6.71 3.47
N ASP A 25 -11.03 -6.74 4.71
CA ASP A 25 -10.87 -7.87 5.61
C ASP A 25 -12.19 -8.67 5.80
N GLU A 26 -12.26 -9.53 6.80
CA GLU A 26 -13.45 -10.34 7.07
C GLU A 26 -14.69 -9.50 7.41
N GLU A 27 -14.51 -8.36 8.09
CA GLU A 27 -15.59 -7.56 8.65
C GLU A 27 -15.78 -6.21 7.95
N ARG A 28 -14.69 -5.61 7.46
CA ARG A 28 -14.67 -4.22 7.03
C ARG A 28 -13.95 -4.00 5.71
N GLN A 29 -14.30 -2.88 5.10
CA GLN A 29 -13.52 -2.26 4.04
C GLN A 29 -12.86 -1.00 4.61
N TYR A 30 -11.58 -0.83 4.34
CA TYR A 30 -10.77 0.35 4.68
C TYR A 30 -10.45 1.13 3.42
N MET A 31 -10.62 2.45 3.47
CA MET A 31 -10.27 3.35 2.37
C MET A 31 -8.76 3.61 2.39
N LEU A 32 -8.02 3.06 1.43
CA LEU A 32 -6.59 3.32 1.30
C LEU A 32 -6.32 4.71 0.71
N CYS A 33 -7.01 5.04 -0.38
CA CYS A 33 -6.99 6.35 -1.04
C CYS A 33 -8.22 6.54 -1.91
N ASN A 34 -8.56 7.80 -2.18
CA ASN A 34 -9.67 8.16 -3.05
C ASN A 34 -9.43 9.50 -3.77
N VAL A 35 -10.10 9.66 -4.91
CA VAL A 35 -10.19 10.92 -5.68
C VAL A 35 -11.65 11.15 -6.06
N GLY A 36 -12.18 12.32 -5.71
CA GLY A 36 -13.56 12.70 -6.03
C GLY A 36 -14.62 12.31 -5.00
N LEU A 37 -14.25 11.59 -3.92
CA LEU A 37 -15.16 11.37 -2.79
C LEU A 37 -15.14 12.56 -1.81
N SER A 38 -16.25 12.74 -1.08
CA SER A 38 -16.30 13.72 0.01
C SER A 38 -15.29 13.42 1.11
N LYS A 39 -14.70 14.48 1.69
CA LYS A 39 -13.75 14.39 2.80
C LYS A 39 -14.37 13.94 4.13
N ASP A 40 -15.70 14.09 4.25
CA ASP A 40 -16.44 13.75 5.49
C ASP A 40 -16.80 12.25 5.58
N ARG A 41 -16.32 11.44 4.66
CA ARG A 41 -16.55 9.99 4.70
C ARG A 41 -15.68 9.32 5.74
N PRO A 42 -16.20 8.31 6.45
CA PRO A 42 -15.39 7.50 7.36
C PRO A 42 -14.33 6.70 6.57
N ASP A 43 -13.16 6.52 7.16
CA ASP A 43 -12.04 5.77 6.58
C ASP A 43 -12.32 4.26 6.46
N SER A 44 -13.39 3.77 7.05
CA SER A 44 -13.82 2.38 6.93
C SER A 44 -15.32 2.22 7.02
N ALA A 45 -15.83 1.14 6.43
CA ALA A 45 -17.23 0.75 6.47
C ALA A 45 -17.38 -0.77 6.70
N PRO A 46 -18.49 -1.25 7.32
CA PRO A 46 -18.79 -2.69 7.33
C PRO A 46 -18.79 -3.26 5.90
N ARG A 47 -18.11 -4.40 5.70
CA ARG A 47 -17.94 -5.02 4.39
C ARG A 47 -19.26 -5.22 3.66
N GLU A 48 -20.29 -5.70 4.37
CA GLU A 48 -21.63 -5.95 3.86
C GLU A 48 -22.36 -4.71 3.30
N ARG A 49 -21.87 -3.50 3.65
CA ARG A 49 -22.40 -2.22 3.19
C ARG A 49 -21.58 -1.60 2.08
N THR A 50 -20.72 -2.37 1.43
CA THR A 50 -19.82 -1.87 0.37
C THR A 50 -20.07 -2.60 -0.94
N PHE A 51 -19.84 -1.93 -2.07
CA PHE A 51 -19.92 -2.56 -3.39
C PHE A 51 -18.75 -3.52 -3.62
N CYS A 52 -17.61 -3.21 -3.02
CA CYS A 52 -16.36 -3.94 -3.20
C CYS A 52 -16.43 -5.39 -2.71
N GLN A 53 -17.34 -5.73 -1.79
CA GLN A 53 -17.53 -7.10 -1.34
C GLN A 53 -17.84 -8.08 -2.49
N PHE A 54 -18.50 -7.62 -3.53
CA PHE A 54 -18.86 -8.47 -4.68
C PHE A 54 -17.66 -8.82 -5.54
N ALA A 55 -16.60 -8.01 -5.52
CA ALA A 55 -15.36 -8.27 -6.23
C ALA A 55 -14.49 -9.36 -5.58
N LEU A 56 -14.80 -9.77 -4.34
CA LEU A 56 -14.07 -10.86 -3.66
C LEU A 56 -14.38 -12.26 -4.22
N ASN A 57 -15.42 -12.38 -5.03
CA ASN A 57 -15.88 -13.67 -5.54
C ASN A 57 -15.19 -14.09 -6.85
N SER A 58 -14.44 -13.21 -7.49
CA SER A 58 -13.76 -13.46 -8.76
C SER A 58 -12.51 -12.59 -8.89
N THR A 59 -11.51 -13.10 -9.59
CA THR A 59 -10.33 -12.31 -10.01
C THR A 59 -10.62 -11.40 -11.22
N ASP A 60 -11.78 -11.59 -11.86
CA ASP A 60 -12.20 -10.75 -12.98
C ASP A 60 -12.85 -9.46 -12.47
N PRO A 61 -12.73 -8.34 -13.21
CA PRO A 61 -13.41 -7.10 -12.89
C PRO A 61 -14.92 -7.25 -12.83
N ILE A 62 -15.55 -6.57 -11.88
CA ILE A 62 -17.01 -6.37 -11.85
C ILE A 62 -17.33 -5.03 -12.47
N ILE A 63 -18.10 -5.03 -13.55
CA ILE A 63 -18.56 -3.83 -14.23
C ILE A 63 -20.09 -3.82 -14.23
N ILE A 64 -20.67 -2.79 -13.62
CA ILE A 64 -22.11 -2.59 -13.49
C ILE A 64 -22.46 -1.25 -14.13
N GLU A 65 -23.05 -1.28 -15.35
CA GLU A 65 -23.39 -0.11 -16.12
C GLU A 65 -24.61 0.65 -15.59
N ASP A 66 -25.49 -0.05 -14.84
CA ASP A 66 -26.65 0.56 -14.19
C ASP A 66 -26.89 -0.08 -12.83
N CYS A 67 -26.35 0.51 -11.79
CA CYS A 67 -26.49 0.03 -10.41
C CYS A 67 -27.95 -0.01 -9.94
N SER A 68 -28.85 0.80 -10.52
CA SER A 68 -30.27 0.84 -10.15
C SER A 68 -31.04 -0.40 -10.64
N LYS A 69 -30.46 -1.14 -11.58
CA LYS A 69 -31.05 -2.38 -12.14
C LYS A 69 -30.35 -3.65 -11.71
N ASP A 70 -29.15 -3.53 -11.12
CA ASP A 70 -28.41 -4.70 -10.64
C ASP A 70 -29.05 -5.25 -9.36
N GLU A 71 -29.37 -6.53 -9.35
CA GLU A 71 -30.08 -7.20 -8.23
C GLU A 71 -29.33 -7.10 -6.89
N ARG A 72 -28.01 -6.97 -6.92
CA ARG A 72 -27.15 -6.85 -5.72
C ARG A 72 -27.14 -5.44 -5.16
N LEU A 73 -27.31 -4.40 -6.04
CA LEU A 73 -27.09 -3.02 -5.71
C LEU A 73 -28.33 -2.13 -5.73
N LYS A 74 -29.39 -2.52 -6.41
CA LYS A 74 -30.61 -1.69 -6.62
C LYS A 74 -31.23 -1.11 -5.34
N ASN A 75 -31.07 -1.79 -4.21
CA ASN A 75 -31.58 -1.37 -2.91
C ASN A 75 -30.49 -0.75 -2.01
N HIS A 76 -29.26 -0.62 -2.50
CA HIS A 76 -28.17 -0.06 -1.71
C HIS A 76 -28.40 1.44 -1.44
N PRO A 77 -28.14 1.95 -0.21
CA PRO A 77 -28.39 3.36 0.12
C PRO A 77 -27.71 4.36 -0.82
N ALA A 78 -26.49 4.09 -1.28
CA ALA A 78 -25.78 4.96 -2.23
C ALA A 78 -26.34 4.91 -3.66
N VAL A 79 -27.25 3.99 -3.97
CA VAL A 79 -27.94 3.88 -5.27
C VAL A 79 -29.32 4.51 -5.21
N THR A 80 -30.05 4.30 -4.09
CA THR A 80 -31.40 4.81 -3.88
C THR A 80 -31.44 6.24 -3.32
N GLY A 81 -30.36 6.65 -2.69
CA GLY A 81 -30.16 7.98 -2.10
C GLY A 81 -28.86 8.63 -2.55
N ASP A 82 -28.55 9.79 -2.00
CA ASP A 82 -27.31 10.51 -2.28
C ASP A 82 -26.08 9.63 -2.01
N PRO A 83 -25.13 9.53 -2.96
CA PRO A 83 -24.92 10.32 -4.18
C PRO A 83 -25.57 9.73 -5.46
N PHE A 84 -26.48 8.78 -5.37
CA PHE A 84 -27.19 8.16 -6.49
C PHE A 84 -26.24 7.47 -7.49
N VAL A 85 -25.37 6.59 -7.02
CA VAL A 85 -24.44 5.84 -7.88
C VAL A 85 -25.18 5.13 -9.00
N ARG A 86 -24.69 5.30 -10.25
CA ARG A 86 -25.25 4.68 -11.44
C ARG A 86 -24.31 3.68 -12.09
N PHE A 87 -23.04 4.02 -12.15
CA PHE A 87 -22.00 3.12 -12.67
C PHE A 87 -21.05 2.69 -11.57
N TYR A 88 -20.63 1.43 -11.57
CA TYR A 88 -19.60 0.90 -10.71
C TYR A 88 -18.69 -0.05 -11.49
N GLY A 89 -17.38 0.23 -11.48
CA GLY A 89 -16.33 -0.67 -11.95
C GLY A 89 -15.42 -1.02 -10.77
N GLY A 90 -15.37 -2.31 -10.39
CA GLY A 90 -14.50 -2.82 -9.33
C GLY A 90 -13.46 -3.78 -9.91
N PHE A 91 -12.18 -3.47 -9.70
CA PHE A 91 -11.04 -4.23 -10.21
C PHE A 91 -10.31 -4.87 -9.02
N PRO A 92 -10.37 -6.21 -8.86
CA PRO A 92 -9.76 -6.90 -7.74
C PRO A 92 -8.25 -6.70 -7.66
N LEU A 93 -7.74 -6.49 -6.46
CA LEU A 93 -6.31 -6.43 -6.14
C LEU A 93 -5.83 -7.84 -5.82
N VAL A 94 -5.37 -8.57 -6.83
CA VAL A 94 -5.00 -9.99 -6.71
C VAL A 94 -3.51 -10.13 -6.48
N THR A 95 -3.11 -10.80 -5.40
CA THR A 95 -1.71 -11.13 -5.07
C THR A 95 -1.16 -12.23 -5.98
N GLN A 96 0.14 -12.45 -5.95
CA GLN A 96 0.78 -13.58 -6.65
C GLN A 96 0.27 -14.95 -6.16
N ALA A 97 -0.15 -15.03 -4.89
CA ALA A 97 -0.77 -16.22 -4.31
C ALA A 97 -2.25 -16.40 -4.70
N GLY A 98 -2.83 -15.49 -5.48
CA GLY A 98 -4.24 -15.53 -5.88
C GLY A 98 -5.21 -15.01 -4.82
N LEU A 99 -4.73 -14.38 -3.74
CA LEU A 99 -5.57 -13.77 -2.71
C LEU A 99 -6.03 -12.39 -3.17
N ILE A 100 -7.28 -12.02 -2.83
CA ILE A 100 -7.83 -10.70 -3.15
C ILE A 100 -7.73 -9.81 -1.90
N LEU A 101 -6.89 -8.77 -1.96
CA LEU A 101 -6.67 -7.82 -0.88
C LEU A 101 -7.77 -6.76 -0.78
N GLY A 102 -8.48 -6.51 -1.87
CA GLY A 102 -9.45 -5.44 -2.01
C GLY A 102 -9.70 -5.08 -3.46
N THR A 103 -10.02 -3.81 -3.74
CA THR A 103 -10.40 -3.35 -5.09
C THR A 103 -9.87 -1.96 -5.40
N LEU A 104 -9.49 -1.76 -6.66
CA LEU A 104 -9.40 -0.44 -7.30
C LEU A 104 -10.74 -0.17 -8.00
N CYS A 105 -11.40 0.93 -7.69
CA CYS A 105 -12.76 1.20 -8.13
C CYS A 105 -12.87 2.50 -8.91
N VAL A 106 -13.79 2.52 -9.88
CA VAL A 106 -14.25 3.72 -10.58
C VAL A 106 -15.77 3.81 -10.50
N VAL A 107 -16.30 5.01 -10.29
CA VAL A 107 -17.72 5.24 -9.99
C VAL A 107 -18.22 6.48 -10.74
N ASP A 108 -19.43 6.38 -11.26
CA ASP A 108 -20.14 7.53 -11.83
C ASP A 108 -21.59 7.62 -11.31
N TYR A 109 -22.11 8.82 -11.30
CA TYR A 109 -23.47 9.16 -10.85
C TYR A 109 -24.46 9.34 -12.00
N GLU A 110 -23.97 9.26 -13.24
CA GLU A 110 -24.76 9.41 -14.46
C GLU A 110 -25.02 8.05 -15.12
N LEU A 111 -26.21 7.89 -15.71
CA LEU A 111 -26.54 6.73 -16.52
C LEU A 111 -25.83 6.76 -17.89
N GLY A 112 -25.63 5.59 -18.47
CA GLY A 112 -25.08 5.44 -19.81
C GLY A 112 -23.55 5.49 -19.87
N LYS A 113 -22.88 5.53 -18.73
CA LYS A 113 -21.41 5.39 -18.65
C LYS A 113 -21.00 3.95 -18.92
N LYS A 114 -19.87 3.79 -19.59
CA LYS A 114 -19.29 2.49 -19.94
C LYS A 114 -17.77 2.60 -19.92
N LEU A 115 -17.13 1.48 -19.72
CA LEU A 115 -15.70 1.30 -20.01
C LEU A 115 -15.58 0.50 -21.28
N ASP A 116 -14.73 0.96 -22.19
CA ASP A 116 -14.34 0.15 -23.33
C ASP A 116 -13.36 -0.96 -22.91
N GLU A 117 -13.05 -1.84 -23.83
CA GLU A 117 -12.17 -3.00 -23.57
C GLU A 117 -10.75 -2.56 -23.20
N ASN A 118 -10.25 -1.49 -23.83
CA ASN A 118 -8.91 -0.96 -23.57
C ASN A 118 -8.83 -0.31 -22.18
N GLN A 119 -9.79 0.53 -21.83
CA GLN A 119 -9.91 1.14 -20.51
C GLN A 119 -9.97 0.07 -19.41
N THR A 120 -10.80 -0.96 -19.63
CA THR A 120 -10.94 -2.10 -18.71
C THR A 120 -9.61 -2.82 -18.51
N LYS A 121 -8.90 -3.16 -19.59
CA LYS A 121 -7.60 -3.81 -19.53
C LYS A 121 -6.54 -2.95 -18.83
N LEU A 122 -6.51 -1.64 -19.09
CA LEU A 122 -5.55 -0.74 -18.47
C LEU A 122 -5.78 -0.63 -16.95
N ILE A 123 -7.03 -0.46 -16.51
CA ILE A 123 -7.34 -0.38 -15.08
C ILE A 123 -7.06 -1.73 -14.40
N GLN A 124 -7.32 -2.85 -15.07
CA GLN A 124 -6.97 -4.18 -14.55
C GLN A 124 -5.46 -4.35 -14.36
N LYS A 125 -4.64 -3.87 -15.30
CA LYS A 125 -3.18 -3.83 -15.16
C LYS A 125 -2.74 -2.94 -13.99
N LEU A 126 -3.38 -1.77 -13.81
CA LEU A 126 -3.11 -0.90 -12.65
C LEU A 126 -3.44 -1.61 -11.33
N ALA A 127 -4.58 -2.29 -11.24
CA ALA A 127 -4.98 -3.06 -10.07
C ALA A 127 -3.96 -4.17 -9.74
N ALA A 128 -3.48 -4.91 -10.75
CA ALA A 128 -2.45 -5.93 -10.57
C ALA A 128 -1.12 -5.36 -10.08
N ARG A 129 -0.69 -4.21 -10.61
CA ARG A 129 0.53 -3.52 -10.16
C ARG A 129 0.39 -3.00 -8.73
N LEU A 130 -0.76 -2.43 -8.40
CA LEU A 130 -1.06 -1.97 -7.04
C LEU A 130 -1.06 -3.13 -6.05
N ALA A 131 -1.67 -4.26 -6.39
CA ALA A 131 -1.66 -5.47 -5.55
C ALA A 131 -0.23 -5.95 -5.28
N HIS A 132 0.60 -6.05 -6.32
CA HIS A 132 2.00 -6.45 -6.17
C HIS A 132 2.80 -5.48 -5.29
N GLN A 133 2.57 -4.18 -5.41
CA GLN A 133 3.25 -3.19 -4.57
C GLN A 133 2.80 -3.28 -3.10
N LEU A 134 1.52 -3.52 -2.84
CA LEU A 134 0.99 -3.74 -1.49
C LEU A 134 1.58 -5.01 -0.85
N GLU A 135 1.63 -6.10 -1.61
CA GLU A 135 2.22 -7.37 -1.19
C GLU A 135 3.71 -7.18 -0.83
N THR A 136 4.49 -6.58 -1.71
CA THR A 136 5.92 -6.30 -1.47
C THR A 136 6.16 -5.44 -0.22
N GLN A 137 5.31 -4.45 0.03
CA GLN A 137 5.42 -3.65 1.26
C GLN A 137 5.02 -4.42 2.51
N GLY A 138 4.05 -5.33 2.42
CA GLY A 138 3.68 -6.26 3.49
C GLY A 138 4.86 -7.15 3.86
N ASP A 139 5.45 -7.81 2.88
CA ASP A 139 6.61 -8.70 3.05
C ASP A 139 7.81 -7.97 3.66
N GLN A 140 8.11 -6.75 3.20
CA GLN A 140 9.18 -5.94 3.78
C GLN A 140 8.94 -5.60 5.25
N ARG A 141 7.69 -5.29 5.64
CA ARG A 141 7.34 -5.02 7.04
C ARG A 141 7.46 -6.26 7.91
N GLU A 142 7.04 -7.40 7.41
CA GLU A 142 7.13 -8.69 8.13
C GLU A 142 8.60 -9.11 8.33
N ILE A 143 9.43 -9.00 7.30
CA ILE A 143 10.87 -9.24 7.38
C ILE A 143 11.51 -8.29 8.39
N THR A 144 11.15 -7.00 8.38
CA THR A 144 11.68 -6.03 9.33
C THR A 144 11.27 -6.34 10.76
N ALA A 145 10.03 -6.75 10.99
CA ALA A 145 9.53 -7.13 12.30
C ALA A 145 10.22 -8.40 12.83
N SER A 146 10.36 -9.43 11.99
CA SER A 146 11.07 -10.67 12.35
C SER A 146 12.52 -10.38 12.73
N ARG A 147 13.23 -9.58 11.95
CA ARG A 147 14.62 -9.19 12.24
C ARG A 147 14.75 -8.33 13.49
N ALA A 148 13.77 -7.45 13.75
CA ALA A 148 13.74 -6.69 15.00
C ALA A 148 13.61 -7.61 16.22
N ILE A 149 12.85 -8.70 16.12
CA ILE A 149 12.70 -9.71 17.18
C ILE A 149 14.01 -10.49 17.36
N ASP A 150 14.63 -10.95 16.28
CA ASP A 150 15.89 -11.68 16.33
C ASP A 150 16.99 -10.81 16.94
N MET A 151 17.07 -9.56 16.55
CA MET A 151 17.99 -8.57 17.10
C MET A 151 17.74 -8.31 18.57
N LEU A 152 16.48 -8.17 18.95
CA LEU A 152 16.11 -7.99 20.37
C LEU A 152 16.61 -9.15 21.23
N GLN A 153 16.46 -10.39 20.75
CA GLN A 153 16.96 -11.58 21.48
C GLN A 153 18.47 -11.56 21.71
N VAL A 154 19.23 -11.06 20.72
CA VAL A 154 20.70 -10.94 20.85
C VAL A 154 21.08 -9.80 21.77
N VAL A 155 20.47 -8.64 21.61
CA VAL A 155 20.82 -7.41 22.38
C VAL A 155 20.38 -7.52 23.82
N VAL A 156 19.20 -8.08 24.12
CA VAL A 156 18.67 -8.23 25.50
C VAL A 156 19.56 -9.13 26.36
N LYS A 157 20.26 -10.10 25.76
CA LYS A 157 21.25 -10.91 26.51
C LYS A 157 22.37 -10.06 27.13
N HIS A 158 22.72 -8.94 26.51
CA HIS A 158 23.79 -8.04 26.94
C HIS A 158 23.25 -6.78 27.62
N ASN A 159 22.04 -6.37 27.31
CA ASN A 159 21.38 -5.17 27.83
C ASN A 159 19.91 -5.49 28.17
N PRO A 160 19.62 -5.99 29.40
CA PRO A 160 18.28 -6.44 29.78
C PRO A 160 17.16 -5.38 29.72
N ASN A 161 17.54 -4.10 29.73
CA ASN A 161 16.59 -2.96 29.69
C ASN A 161 16.29 -2.48 28.26
N PHE A 162 16.88 -3.12 27.24
CA PHE A 162 16.66 -2.72 25.86
C PHE A 162 15.29 -3.16 25.37
N THR A 163 14.52 -2.24 24.83
CA THR A 163 13.13 -2.48 24.42
C THR A 163 13.00 -2.73 22.92
N ILE A 164 11.82 -3.19 22.48
CA ILE A 164 11.47 -3.31 21.05
C ILE A 164 11.57 -1.93 20.37
N LYS A 165 11.15 -0.85 21.05
CA LYS A 165 11.26 0.50 20.50
C LYS A 165 12.71 0.90 20.25
N ASP A 166 13.61 0.57 21.17
CA ASP A 166 15.04 0.85 21.02
C ASP A 166 15.65 0.04 19.88
N THR A 167 15.21 -1.21 19.71
CA THR A 167 15.60 -2.04 18.57
C THR A 167 15.17 -1.42 17.23
N ILE A 168 13.94 -0.93 17.13
CA ILE A 168 13.44 -0.26 15.93
C ILE A 168 14.24 1.02 15.66
N ASN A 169 14.57 1.80 16.68
CA ASN A 169 15.40 2.98 16.57
C ASN A 169 16.82 2.63 16.08
N PHE A 170 17.41 1.56 16.61
CA PHE A 170 18.73 1.10 16.18
C PHE A 170 18.71 0.59 14.72
N LEU A 171 17.70 -0.16 14.31
CA LEU A 171 17.51 -0.54 12.90
C LEU A 171 17.37 0.70 12.00
N SER A 172 16.69 1.75 12.47
CA SER A 172 16.58 3.01 11.73
C SER A 172 17.95 3.66 11.52
N VAL A 173 18.84 3.61 12.52
CA VAL A 173 20.23 4.09 12.38
C VAL A 173 21.01 3.26 11.36
N ILE A 174 20.91 1.95 11.40
CA ILE A 174 21.54 1.05 10.40
C ILE A 174 21.09 1.39 8.98
N GLU A 175 19.82 1.75 8.82
CA GLU A 175 19.24 2.16 7.53
C GLU A 175 19.54 3.61 7.12
N GLY A 176 20.26 4.35 7.96
CA GLY A 176 20.54 5.77 7.74
C GLY A 176 19.32 6.68 7.88
N ARG A 177 18.30 6.25 8.61
CA ARG A 177 17.12 7.07 8.92
C ARG A 177 17.36 7.92 10.16
N PRO A 178 16.83 9.16 10.20
CA PRO A 178 16.93 9.99 11.38
C PRO A 178 16.12 9.39 12.54
N ILE A 179 16.66 9.51 13.74
CA ILE A 179 15.99 9.20 15.01
C ILE A 179 15.92 10.47 15.87
N ASP A 180 15.00 10.49 16.83
CA ASP A 180 14.92 11.62 17.77
C ASP A 180 16.05 11.60 18.81
N GLU A 181 16.31 12.75 19.46
CA GLU A 181 17.40 12.89 20.44
C GLU A 181 17.23 11.95 21.64
N THR A 182 15.99 11.65 22.04
CA THR A 182 15.73 10.72 23.15
C THR A 182 16.15 9.30 22.76
N ALA A 183 15.80 8.87 21.57
CA ALA A 183 16.20 7.58 21.04
C ALA A 183 17.73 7.49 20.85
N LYS A 184 18.37 8.58 20.36
CA LYS A 184 19.82 8.66 20.23
C LYS A 184 20.51 8.48 21.59
N GLN A 185 20.02 9.17 22.64
CA GLN A 185 20.58 9.07 23.98
C GLN A 185 20.48 7.63 24.53
N VAL A 186 19.36 6.95 24.34
CA VAL A 186 19.19 5.54 24.76
C VAL A 186 20.20 4.63 24.03
N LEU A 187 20.46 4.86 22.75
CA LEU A 187 21.42 4.05 22.00
C LEU A 187 22.87 4.33 22.43
N ILE A 188 23.20 5.56 22.85
CA ILE A 188 24.51 5.91 23.43
C ILE A 188 24.68 5.21 24.79
N GLU A 189 23.70 5.28 25.67
CA GLU A 189 23.74 4.63 26.99
C GLU A 189 23.90 3.11 26.90
N ASN A 190 23.40 2.51 25.80
CA ASN A 190 23.54 1.08 25.52
C ASN A 190 24.82 0.76 24.71
N GLU A 191 25.71 1.73 24.51
CA GLU A 191 26.98 1.59 23.79
C GLU A 191 26.82 1.16 22.32
N LEU A 192 25.68 1.47 21.70
CA LEU A 192 25.42 1.20 20.28
C LEU A 192 25.83 2.39 19.40
N LEU A 193 25.74 3.60 19.93
CA LEU A 193 26.27 4.81 19.29
C LEU A 193 27.32 5.46 20.19
N ASP A 194 28.22 6.21 19.60
CA ASP A 194 29.09 7.14 20.33
C ASP A 194 28.41 8.50 20.52
N GLU A 195 29.07 9.45 21.21
CA GLU A 195 28.55 10.80 21.47
C GLU A 195 28.28 11.59 20.19
N GLU A 196 29.00 11.27 19.10
CA GLU A 196 28.84 11.88 17.79
C GLU A 196 27.67 11.25 17.00
N GLY A 197 27.10 10.14 17.50
CA GLY A 197 26.00 9.42 16.88
C GLY A 197 26.44 8.39 15.83
N VAL A 198 27.72 8.01 15.84
CA VAL A 198 28.30 7.00 14.95
C VAL A 198 28.19 5.61 15.61
N MET A 199 27.92 4.58 14.83
CA MET A 199 27.86 3.21 15.35
C MET A 199 29.18 2.76 15.94
N THR A 200 29.12 2.22 17.16
CA THR A 200 30.27 1.66 17.87
C THR A 200 30.73 0.34 17.27
N LYS A 201 31.88 -0.18 17.73
CA LYS A 201 32.35 -1.50 17.34
C LYS A 201 31.38 -2.61 17.81
N LYS A 202 30.72 -2.44 18.96
CA LYS A 202 29.69 -3.33 19.51
C LYS A 202 28.47 -3.39 18.58
N ALA A 203 27.99 -2.22 18.15
CA ALA A 203 26.86 -2.12 17.23
C ALA A 203 27.15 -2.77 15.87
N ARG A 204 28.34 -2.58 15.32
CA ARG A 204 28.76 -3.24 14.06
C ARG A 204 28.91 -4.75 14.22
N GLY A 205 29.29 -5.25 15.40
CA GLY A 205 29.27 -6.68 15.70
C GLY A 205 27.85 -7.25 15.60
N PHE A 206 26.86 -6.61 16.20
CA PHE A 206 25.46 -7.03 16.09
C PHE A 206 24.93 -6.95 14.65
N GLN A 207 25.34 -5.94 13.89
CA GLN A 207 24.98 -5.81 12.49
C GLN A 207 25.51 -7.01 11.68
N SER A 208 26.76 -7.43 11.92
CA SER A 208 27.39 -8.56 11.25
C SER A 208 26.77 -9.90 11.69
N ASP A 209 26.57 -10.11 13.01
CA ASP A 209 26.04 -11.37 13.56
C ASP A 209 24.61 -11.67 13.09
N LEU A 210 23.85 -10.63 12.77
CA LEU A 210 22.46 -10.72 12.29
C LEU A 210 22.34 -10.65 10.76
N ASP A 211 23.48 -10.69 10.04
CA ASP A 211 23.55 -10.62 8.57
C ASP A 211 22.83 -9.37 7.98
N LEU A 212 22.82 -8.27 8.76
CA LEU A 212 22.21 -6.99 8.37
C LEU A 212 23.07 -6.22 7.35
N ASP A 213 24.28 -6.70 7.06
CA ASP A 213 25.19 -6.14 6.08
C ASP A 213 24.78 -6.45 4.63
N GLN A 214 23.97 -7.49 4.42
CA GLN A 214 23.59 -7.95 3.09
C GLN A 214 22.33 -7.21 2.57
N GLY A 215 22.39 -5.90 2.51
CA GLY A 215 21.69 -5.13 1.47
C GLY A 215 20.17 -5.25 1.33
N ILE A 216 19.44 -5.84 2.30
CA ILE A 216 17.97 -5.84 2.29
C ILE A 216 17.43 -4.40 2.47
N PHE A 217 18.23 -3.52 3.00
CA PHE A 217 17.90 -2.12 3.22
C PHE A 217 18.72 -1.13 2.35
N LYS A 218 19.52 -1.60 1.40
CA LYS A 218 20.02 -0.68 0.40
C LYS A 218 18.83 -0.12 -0.38
N ARG A 219 18.29 0.99 0.10
CA ARG A 219 17.62 1.91 -0.80
C ARG A 219 18.65 2.22 -1.88
N ILE A 220 18.43 1.73 -3.07
CA ILE A 220 19.04 2.29 -4.24
C ILE A 220 18.55 3.73 -4.21
N SER A 221 19.40 4.67 -3.81
CA SER A 221 19.16 6.08 -4.02
C SER A 221 19.27 6.29 -5.52
N ILE A 222 18.16 6.07 -6.20
CA ILE A 222 18.04 6.36 -7.63
C ILE A 222 18.18 7.88 -7.71
N SER A 223 19.20 8.38 -8.41
CA SER A 223 19.31 9.79 -8.71
C SER A 223 18.03 10.24 -9.44
N LYS A 224 17.69 11.54 -9.37
CA LYS A 224 16.52 12.06 -10.11
C LYS A 224 16.62 11.74 -11.62
N GLU A 225 17.82 11.70 -12.17
CA GLU A 225 18.10 11.33 -13.57
C GLU A 225 17.81 9.86 -13.85
N GLN A 226 18.19 8.94 -12.96
CA GLN A 226 17.85 7.52 -13.08
C GLN A 226 16.36 7.26 -12.89
N ALA A 227 15.69 7.99 -11.98
CA ALA A 227 14.25 7.89 -11.82
C ALA A 227 13.52 8.36 -13.09
N GLN A 228 13.99 9.44 -13.73
CA GLN A 228 13.43 9.94 -14.98
C GLN A 228 13.66 8.94 -16.12
N THR A 229 14.89 8.41 -16.27
CA THR A 229 15.22 7.40 -17.29
C THR A 229 14.37 6.12 -17.12
N ASN A 230 14.15 5.67 -15.88
CA ASN A 230 13.30 4.52 -15.62
C ASN A 230 11.83 4.80 -15.96
N LEU A 231 11.36 6.03 -15.71
CA LEU A 231 10.01 6.44 -16.08
C LEU A 231 9.84 6.50 -17.60
N ASP A 232 10.81 7.11 -18.29
CA ASP A 232 10.81 7.22 -19.76
C ASP A 232 10.86 5.83 -20.43
N ASN A 233 11.63 4.89 -19.88
CA ASN A 233 11.66 3.50 -20.36
C ASN A 233 10.33 2.78 -20.10
N MET A 234 9.69 2.98 -18.93
CA MET A 234 8.36 2.43 -18.66
C MET A 234 7.30 3.00 -19.62
N LEU A 235 7.39 4.28 -19.96
CA LEU A 235 6.45 4.92 -20.89
C LEU A 235 6.65 4.40 -22.30
N SER A 236 7.90 4.22 -22.77
CA SER A 236 8.19 3.64 -24.10
C SER A 236 7.73 2.19 -24.23
N GLU A 237 7.86 1.38 -23.17
CA GLU A 237 7.32 0.01 -23.15
C GLU A 237 5.78 -0.04 -23.21
N LEU A 238 5.10 1.05 -22.86
CA LEU A 238 3.64 1.18 -22.96
C LEU A 238 3.18 1.67 -24.33
N GLU A 239 4.04 2.37 -25.09
CA GLU A 239 3.75 2.83 -26.45
C GLU A 239 3.93 1.73 -27.52
N ASP A 240 4.70 0.68 -27.21
CA ASP A 240 4.95 -0.48 -28.09
C ASP A 240 3.90 -1.61 -27.95
N ILE A 241 2.79 -1.39 -27.22
CA ILE A 241 1.67 -2.33 -27.00
C ILE A 241 0.37 -1.78 -27.61
#